data_b3dae98499558a88679e7969ec4bfc3f
#
_entry.id   b3dae98499558a88679e7969ec4bfc3f
#
_cell.length_a   1.000
_cell.length_b   1.000
_cell.length_c   1.000
_cell.angle_alpha   90.00
_cell.angle_beta   90.00
_cell.angle_gamma   90.00
#
_symmetry.space_group_name_H-M   'P 1'
#
loop_
_entity.id
_entity.type
_entity.pdbx_description
1 polymer ?
#
loop_
_entity_poly.entity_id
_entity_poly.type
_entity_poly.pdbx_seq_one_letter_code
_entity_poly.pdbx_strand_id
1 'polypeptide(L)'
;MESLTSVNKSRIQQAFQKALNSYDEHALIQQKMNIKLMTHLQDYLPNGSLDSVLELGCGSGMLSSLLQKQISANYWLFNDLCDVRALLAEKLIQPFDFSCGDAENFPFSRQFDLIASASAVQWFHYPDNFISHCKTGLKPNGLLAMTTFGEDNLKEIRQVTNVGLSYPNLSQWQNWLANDFELLWCDDFNVILDFDTPLDVLKHLKYTGVTATNQKNWTRKNLNKFIDDYLQAFSLPSGKVRLTYHPLFFIARYSHARNQ
;
A
#
# COMPACT_ATOMS: atom_id res chain seq x y z
N MET A 1 -19.58 -7.75 17.79
CA MET A 1 -18.12 -7.51 17.87
C MET A 1 -17.50 -8.29 16.74
N GLU A 2 -17.17 -7.60 15.65
CA GLU A 2 -16.45 -8.22 14.54
C GLU A 2 -15.04 -8.59 15.00
N SER A 3 -14.69 -9.84 14.78
CA SER A 3 -13.32 -10.35 15.02
C SER A 3 -12.41 -9.74 13.95
N LEU A 4 -11.87 -8.57 14.24
CA LEU A 4 -10.79 -7.98 13.44
C LEU A 4 -9.63 -8.98 13.44
N THR A 5 -9.32 -9.52 12.27
CA THR A 5 -8.15 -10.39 12.13
C THR A 5 -6.92 -9.57 12.44
N SER A 6 -6.23 -9.89 13.53
CA SER A 6 -4.97 -9.23 13.88
C SER A 6 -3.97 -9.42 12.72
N VAL A 7 -3.36 -8.34 12.29
CA VAL A 7 -2.31 -8.34 11.26
C VAL A 7 -1.15 -9.22 11.76
N ASN A 8 -0.76 -10.22 10.98
CA ASN A 8 0.39 -11.08 11.30
C ASN A 8 1.51 -10.82 10.28
N LYS A 9 2.50 -10.02 10.66
CA LYS A 9 3.60 -9.58 9.78
C LYS A 9 4.43 -10.73 9.22
N SER A 10 4.64 -11.81 9.97
CA SER A 10 5.35 -12.99 9.44
C SER A 10 4.59 -13.68 8.33
N ARG A 11 3.26 -13.75 8.41
CA ARG A 11 2.43 -14.30 7.31
C ARG A 11 2.39 -13.39 6.11
N ILE A 12 2.33 -12.08 6.32
CA ILE A 12 2.40 -11.08 5.27
C ILE A 12 3.72 -11.23 4.52
N GLN A 13 4.84 -11.28 5.22
CA GLN A 13 6.16 -11.50 4.66
C GLN A 13 6.20 -12.77 3.80
N GLN A 14 5.71 -13.91 4.31
CA GLN A 14 5.67 -15.16 3.56
C GLN A 14 4.78 -15.09 2.31
N ALA A 15 3.62 -14.42 2.40
CA ALA A 15 2.70 -14.29 1.28
C ALA A 15 3.30 -13.40 0.18
N PHE A 16 3.88 -12.26 0.54
CA PHE A 16 4.58 -11.37 -0.38
C PHE A 16 5.78 -12.05 -1.02
N GLN A 17 6.62 -12.73 -0.24
CA GLN A 17 7.79 -13.44 -0.77
C GLN A 17 7.42 -14.49 -1.83
N LYS A 18 6.27 -15.17 -1.66
CA LYS A 18 5.75 -16.12 -2.65
C LYS A 18 5.17 -15.44 -3.89
N ALA A 19 4.64 -14.24 -3.75
CA ALA A 19 4.00 -13.49 -4.84
C ALA A 19 4.98 -12.62 -5.61
N LEU A 20 6.18 -12.32 -5.10
CA LEU A 20 7.14 -11.35 -5.66
C LEU A 20 7.36 -11.50 -7.18
N ASN A 21 7.54 -12.73 -7.65
CA ASN A 21 7.85 -12.99 -9.07
C ASN A 21 6.64 -12.76 -10.01
N SER A 22 5.41 -12.79 -9.48
CA SER A 22 4.19 -12.60 -10.27
C SER A 22 3.47 -11.29 -9.95
N TYR A 23 3.93 -10.58 -8.92
CA TYR A 23 3.26 -9.40 -8.38
C TYR A 23 3.07 -8.31 -9.42
N ASP A 24 4.13 -7.95 -10.15
CA ASP A 24 4.10 -6.87 -11.13
C ASP A 24 3.13 -7.15 -12.29
N GLU A 25 2.94 -8.41 -12.67
CA GLU A 25 2.00 -8.79 -13.74
C GLU A 25 0.54 -8.70 -13.30
N HIS A 26 0.27 -8.88 -12.00
CA HIS A 26 -1.09 -8.97 -11.47
C HIS A 26 -1.53 -7.75 -10.66
N ALA A 27 -0.61 -6.93 -10.16
CA ALA A 27 -0.89 -5.76 -9.32
C ALA A 27 -1.24 -4.50 -10.13
N LEU A 28 -2.13 -4.63 -11.12
CA LEU A 28 -2.50 -3.55 -12.04
C LEU A 28 -3.11 -2.33 -11.35
N ILE A 29 -3.84 -2.53 -10.25
CA ILE A 29 -4.40 -1.44 -9.46
C ILE A 29 -3.28 -0.65 -8.78
N GLN A 30 -2.34 -1.35 -8.14
CA GLN A 30 -1.19 -0.74 -7.48
C GLN A 30 -0.28 0.01 -8.48
N GLN A 31 -0.10 -0.52 -9.70
CA GLN A 31 0.61 0.20 -10.77
C GLN A 31 -0.07 1.54 -11.10
N LYS A 32 -1.41 1.53 -11.31
CA LYS A 32 -2.18 2.74 -11.57
C LYS A 32 -2.12 3.72 -10.39
N MET A 33 -2.17 3.19 -9.16
CA MET A 33 -2.01 4.00 -7.94
C MET A 33 -0.65 4.69 -7.91
N ASN A 34 0.43 3.98 -8.20
CA ASN A 34 1.78 4.53 -8.21
C ASN A 34 1.95 5.63 -9.27
N ILE A 35 1.42 5.42 -10.48
CA ILE A 35 1.45 6.42 -11.56
C ILE A 35 0.68 7.66 -11.13
N LYS A 36 -0.53 7.51 -10.58
CA LYS A 36 -1.35 8.63 -10.14
C LYS A 36 -0.68 9.41 -9.00
N LEU A 37 -0.13 8.71 -8.00
CA LEU A 37 0.62 9.35 -6.91
C LEU A 37 1.78 10.18 -7.46
N MET A 38 2.59 9.60 -8.36
CA MET A 38 3.73 10.29 -8.96
C MET A 38 3.33 11.51 -9.79
N THR A 39 2.22 11.42 -10.55
CA THR A 39 1.72 12.56 -11.35
C THR A 39 1.42 13.76 -10.46
N HIS A 40 0.75 13.56 -9.32
CA HIS A 40 0.44 14.65 -8.41
C HIS A 40 1.62 15.06 -7.51
N LEU A 41 2.51 14.12 -7.17
CA LEU A 41 3.70 14.44 -6.36
C LEU A 41 4.61 15.45 -7.04
N GLN A 42 4.72 15.41 -8.37
CA GLN A 42 5.54 16.34 -9.15
C GLN A 42 5.17 17.81 -8.93
N ASP A 43 3.88 18.11 -8.68
CA ASP A 43 3.41 19.50 -8.47
C ASP A 43 3.96 20.10 -7.15
N TYR A 44 4.43 19.28 -6.24
CA TYR A 44 4.89 19.69 -4.90
C TYR A 44 6.39 19.53 -4.68
N LEU A 45 7.08 18.88 -5.62
CA LEU A 45 8.53 18.72 -5.53
C LEU A 45 9.24 20.06 -5.79
N PRO A 46 10.35 20.35 -5.08
CA PRO A 46 11.14 21.53 -5.37
C PRO A 46 11.82 21.41 -6.74
N ASN A 47 12.13 22.55 -7.34
CA ASN A 47 12.98 22.59 -8.53
C ASN A 47 14.40 22.11 -8.17
N GLY A 48 14.90 21.10 -8.87
CA GLY A 48 16.23 20.56 -8.67
C GLY A 48 16.26 19.18 -8.00
N SER A 49 17.42 18.82 -7.46
CA SER A 49 17.64 17.53 -6.80
C SER A 49 17.23 17.57 -5.32
N LEU A 50 16.62 16.51 -4.84
CA LEU A 50 16.43 16.27 -3.41
C LEU A 50 17.77 15.81 -2.79
N ASP A 51 17.97 16.09 -1.50
CA ASP A 51 19.12 15.52 -0.80
C ASP A 51 18.90 14.05 -0.46
N SER A 52 17.71 13.69 -0.02
CA SER A 52 17.43 12.32 0.41
C SER A 52 15.96 11.90 0.26
N VAL A 53 15.78 10.67 -0.21
CA VAL A 53 14.46 10.03 -0.39
C VAL A 53 14.46 8.68 0.31
N LEU A 54 13.37 8.39 1.02
CA LEU A 54 13.09 7.10 1.64
C LEU A 54 11.79 6.53 1.08
N GLU A 55 11.78 5.27 0.69
CA GLU A 55 10.54 4.52 0.45
C GLU A 55 10.39 3.42 1.49
N LEU A 56 9.23 3.39 2.15
CA LEU A 56 8.85 2.40 3.17
C LEU A 56 7.88 1.38 2.58
N GLY A 57 8.26 0.10 2.61
CA GLY A 57 7.50 -1.00 2.00
C GLY A 57 7.61 -1.00 0.47
N CYS A 58 8.83 -0.97 -0.06
CA CYS A 58 9.10 -0.84 -1.50
C CYS A 58 8.68 -2.07 -2.33
N GLY A 59 8.50 -3.24 -1.71
CA GLY A 59 8.04 -4.47 -2.37
C GLY A 59 8.84 -4.84 -3.60
N SER A 60 8.16 -4.99 -4.74
CA SER A 60 8.81 -5.33 -6.01
C SER A 60 9.59 -4.19 -6.67
N GLY A 61 9.58 -2.98 -6.08
CA GLY A 61 10.26 -1.80 -6.62
C GLY A 61 9.47 -1.04 -7.69
N MET A 62 8.16 -1.24 -7.80
CA MET A 62 7.34 -0.53 -8.79
C MET A 62 7.34 0.99 -8.58
N LEU A 63 7.08 1.46 -7.35
CA LEU A 63 7.14 2.88 -7.04
C LEU A 63 8.59 3.35 -7.02
N SER A 64 9.53 2.55 -6.48
CA SER A 64 10.98 2.86 -6.46
C SER A 64 11.50 3.22 -7.84
N SER A 65 11.13 2.43 -8.86
CA SER A 65 11.54 2.69 -10.26
C SER A 65 10.94 3.98 -10.81
N LEU A 66 9.69 4.31 -10.48
CA LEU A 66 9.07 5.57 -10.89
C LEU A 66 9.72 6.76 -10.20
N LEU A 67 9.99 6.65 -8.90
CA LEU A 67 10.68 7.69 -8.13
C LEU A 67 12.05 7.99 -8.74
N GLN A 68 12.90 6.98 -8.96
CA GLN A 68 14.24 7.19 -9.51
C GLN A 68 14.27 7.67 -10.96
N LYS A 69 13.22 7.41 -11.75
CA LYS A 69 13.10 7.91 -13.12
C LYS A 69 12.67 9.37 -13.19
N GLN A 70 11.93 9.86 -12.21
CA GLN A 70 11.28 11.17 -12.26
C GLN A 70 11.85 12.16 -11.25
N ILE A 71 12.60 11.70 -10.24
CA ILE A 71 13.20 12.51 -9.21
C ILE A 71 14.72 12.32 -9.23
N SER A 72 15.46 13.42 -9.14
CA SER A 72 16.90 13.39 -8.85
C SER A 72 17.11 13.50 -7.35
N ALA A 73 17.88 12.61 -6.75
CA ALA A 73 18.26 12.69 -5.33
C ALA A 73 19.68 12.22 -5.11
N ASN A 74 20.36 12.82 -4.11
CA ASN A 74 21.73 12.46 -3.76
C ASN A 74 21.80 11.16 -2.97
N TYR A 75 20.73 10.82 -2.23
CA TYR A 75 20.67 9.63 -1.41
C TYR A 75 19.29 8.96 -1.50
N TRP A 76 19.32 7.64 -1.73
CA TRP A 76 18.16 6.79 -1.80
C TRP A 76 18.23 5.69 -0.75
N LEU A 77 17.18 5.55 0.04
CA LEU A 77 17.01 4.44 0.97
C LEU A 77 15.68 3.75 0.70
N PHE A 78 15.71 2.44 0.50
CA PHE A 78 14.52 1.61 0.37
C PHE A 78 14.42 0.66 1.55
N ASN A 79 13.20 0.47 2.03
CA ASN A 79 12.91 -0.46 3.12
C ASN A 79 11.81 -1.42 2.69
N ASP A 80 11.93 -2.67 3.09
CA ASP A 80 10.85 -3.65 3.02
C ASP A 80 10.99 -4.71 4.11
N LEU A 81 9.87 -5.38 4.44
CA LEU A 81 9.84 -6.49 5.38
C LEU A 81 10.56 -7.73 4.82
N CYS A 82 10.59 -7.88 3.48
CA CYS A 82 11.34 -8.90 2.75
C CYS A 82 12.69 -8.35 2.28
N ASP A 83 13.73 -9.16 2.25
CA ASP A 83 14.97 -8.75 1.59
C ASP A 83 14.79 -8.83 0.06
N VAL A 84 14.51 -7.68 -0.54
CA VAL A 84 14.29 -7.48 -1.97
C VAL A 84 15.44 -6.77 -2.66
N ARG A 85 16.58 -6.61 -2.00
CA ARG A 85 17.74 -5.86 -2.49
C ARG A 85 18.21 -6.32 -3.87
N ALA A 86 18.31 -7.63 -4.09
CA ALA A 86 18.72 -8.16 -5.38
C ALA A 86 17.72 -7.80 -6.49
N LEU A 87 16.42 -7.89 -6.22
CA LEU A 87 15.36 -7.51 -7.16
C LEU A 87 15.39 -6.01 -7.48
N LEU A 88 15.63 -5.16 -6.49
CA LEU A 88 15.77 -3.72 -6.70
C LEU A 88 17.00 -3.39 -7.53
N ALA A 89 18.13 -4.09 -7.32
CA ALA A 89 19.37 -3.86 -8.07
C ALA A 89 19.22 -4.16 -9.57
N GLU A 90 18.28 -5.03 -9.97
CA GLU A 90 17.96 -5.30 -11.38
C GLU A 90 17.09 -4.20 -12.01
N LYS A 91 16.33 -3.45 -11.22
CA LYS A 91 15.32 -2.50 -11.69
C LYS A 91 15.72 -1.04 -11.57
N LEU A 92 16.52 -0.71 -10.57
CA LEU A 92 16.85 0.66 -10.22
C LEU A 92 18.09 1.14 -10.97
N ILE A 93 18.08 2.41 -11.34
CA ILE A 93 19.12 3.03 -12.17
C ILE A 93 20.14 3.87 -11.37
N GLN A 94 19.77 4.30 -10.16
CA GLN A 94 20.63 5.09 -9.30
C GLN A 94 21.09 4.23 -8.10
N PRO A 95 22.28 4.50 -7.55
CA PRO A 95 22.73 3.84 -6.32
C PRO A 95 21.74 4.03 -5.18
N PHE A 96 21.61 3.02 -4.34
CA PHE A 96 20.70 3.04 -3.20
C PHE A 96 21.22 2.21 -2.04
N ASP A 97 20.78 2.57 -0.84
CA ASP A 97 20.87 1.73 0.35
C ASP A 97 19.54 0.99 0.58
N PHE A 98 19.63 -0.14 1.25
CA PHE A 98 18.46 -0.97 1.57
C PHE A 98 18.46 -1.39 3.04
N SER A 99 17.30 -1.24 3.69
CA SER A 99 17.07 -1.67 5.07
C SER A 99 15.95 -2.73 5.10
N CYS A 100 16.30 -3.97 5.46
CA CYS A 100 15.30 -5.02 5.66
C CYS A 100 14.71 -4.90 7.05
N GLY A 101 13.38 -4.72 7.16
CA GLY A 101 12.70 -4.60 8.45
C GLY A 101 11.30 -4.02 8.35
N ASP A 102 10.66 -3.93 9.52
CA ASP A 102 9.29 -3.45 9.65
C ASP A 102 9.21 -1.92 9.46
N ALA A 103 8.53 -1.50 8.40
CA ALA A 103 8.33 -0.10 8.06
C ALA A 103 7.52 0.67 9.12
N GLU A 104 6.61 0.01 9.84
CA GLU A 104 5.75 0.66 10.84
C GLU A 104 6.57 1.30 11.98
N ASN A 105 7.69 0.66 12.34
CA ASN A 105 8.59 1.13 13.40
C ASN A 105 9.98 1.43 12.86
N PHE A 106 10.06 1.97 11.64
CA PHE A 106 11.33 2.23 10.98
C PHE A 106 12.21 3.18 11.82
N PRO A 107 13.46 2.79 12.15
CA PRO A 107 14.34 3.63 12.97
C PRO A 107 14.97 4.72 12.10
N PHE A 108 14.42 5.94 12.15
CA PHE A 108 14.99 7.07 11.42
C PHE A 108 16.34 7.50 12.03
N SER A 109 17.43 7.19 11.33
CA SER A 109 18.79 7.63 11.69
C SER A 109 19.17 8.97 11.05
N ARG A 110 18.35 9.47 10.11
CA ARG A 110 18.48 10.75 9.42
C ARG A 110 17.10 11.26 8.99
N GLN A 111 17.05 12.51 8.58
CA GLN A 111 15.84 13.11 8.01
C GLN A 111 15.89 13.12 6.48
N PHE A 112 14.71 13.03 5.87
CA PHE A 112 14.52 12.93 4.42
C PHE A 112 13.70 14.12 3.90
N ASP A 113 13.95 14.49 2.64
CA ASP A 113 13.12 15.47 1.93
C ASP A 113 11.78 14.86 1.49
N LEU A 114 11.77 13.55 1.22
CA LEU A 114 10.59 12.78 0.84
C LEU A 114 10.60 11.43 1.54
N ILE A 115 9.49 11.10 2.20
CA ILE A 115 9.14 9.74 2.60
C ILE A 115 7.97 9.30 1.72
N ALA A 116 8.12 8.20 0.99
CA ALA A 116 7.09 7.59 0.17
C ALA A 116 6.69 6.21 0.72
N SER A 117 5.41 5.83 0.58
CA SER A 117 4.95 4.47 0.89
C SER A 117 3.73 4.14 0.03
N ALA A 118 3.79 3.07 -0.74
CA ALA A 118 2.69 2.68 -1.61
C ALA A 118 2.16 1.29 -1.28
N SER A 119 0.86 1.21 -0.99
CA SER A 119 0.17 -0.06 -0.73
C SER A 119 0.83 -0.93 0.35
N ALA A 120 1.44 -0.31 1.37
CA ALA A 120 2.09 -0.97 2.50
C ALA A 120 1.39 -0.70 3.84
N VAL A 121 0.93 0.54 4.07
CA VAL A 121 0.43 0.98 5.39
C VAL A 121 -0.86 0.29 5.85
N GLN A 122 -1.63 -0.33 4.96
CA GLN A 122 -2.78 -1.16 5.33
C GLN A 122 -2.40 -2.41 6.15
N TRP A 123 -1.13 -2.77 6.16
CA TRP A 123 -0.58 -3.90 6.90
C TRP A 123 -0.03 -3.51 8.28
N PHE A 124 -0.20 -2.26 8.69
CA PHE A 124 0.28 -1.78 9.98
C PHE A 124 -0.76 -1.99 11.07
N HIS A 125 -0.30 -2.17 12.30
CA HIS A 125 -1.17 -2.31 13.46
C HIS A 125 -1.71 -0.96 13.92
N TYR A 126 -0.87 0.09 13.83
CA TYR A 126 -1.13 1.43 14.34
C TYR A 126 -0.77 2.47 13.28
N PRO A 127 -1.57 2.60 12.20
CA PRO A 127 -1.28 3.52 11.10
C PRO A 127 -1.27 5.00 11.52
N ASP A 128 -2.03 5.37 12.55
CA ASP A 128 -2.00 6.70 13.17
C ASP A 128 -0.65 7.00 13.83
N ASN A 129 -0.11 6.05 14.58
CA ASN A 129 1.22 6.18 15.19
C ASN A 129 2.31 6.25 14.12
N PHE A 130 2.17 5.49 13.04
CA PHE A 130 3.10 5.55 11.91
C PHE A 130 3.12 6.94 11.26
N ILE A 131 1.96 7.57 11.04
CA ILE A 131 1.89 8.94 10.53
C ILE A 131 2.65 9.90 11.46
N SER A 132 2.37 9.84 12.77
CA SER A 132 3.06 10.67 13.75
C SER A 132 4.56 10.37 13.84
N HIS A 133 4.96 9.12 13.56
CA HIS A 133 6.37 8.73 13.55
C HIS A 133 7.11 9.29 12.32
N CYS A 134 6.46 9.34 11.14
CA CYS A 134 7.06 9.87 9.91
C CYS A 134 7.58 11.30 10.05
N LYS A 135 6.96 12.14 10.91
CA LYS A 135 7.45 13.50 11.16
C LYS A 135 8.89 13.55 11.70
N THR A 136 9.30 12.52 12.46
CA THR A 136 10.66 12.47 13.02
C THR A 136 11.70 12.16 11.95
N GLY A 137 11.29 11.51 10.87
CA GLY A 137 12.11 11.17 9.71
C GLY A 137 12.07 12.20 8.59
N LEU A 138 11.27 13.26 8.70
CA LEU A 138 11.18 14.30 7.68
C LEU A 138 11.94 15.56 8.09
N LYS A 139 12.60 16.18 7.12
CA LYS A 139 13.13 17.53 7.25
C LYS A 139 11.98 18.54 7.35
N PRO A 140 12.22 19.76 7.89
CA PRO A 140 11.26 20.84 7.80
C PRO A 140 10.81 21.06 6.33
N ASN A 141 9.50 21.11 6.09
CA ASN A 141 8.86 21.15 4.77
C ASN A 141 9.04 19.88 3.91
N GLY A 142 9.59 18.80 4.46
CA GLY A 142 9.65 17.51 3.78
C GLY A 142 8.27 16.94 3.48
N LEU A 143 8.18 16.10 2.46
CA LEU A 143 6.93 15.55 1.95
C LEU A 143 6.73 14.10 2.42
N LEU A 144 5.49 13.79 2.78
CA LEU A 144 4.99 12.43 2.96
C LEU A 144 4.04 12.12 1.81
N ALA A 145 4.37 11.14 0.97
CA ALA A 145 3.55 10.71 -0.17
C ALA A 145 3.13 9.25 0.00
N MET A 146 1.81 8.99 0.08
CA MET A 146 1.32 7.64 0.39
C MET A 146 0.16 7.22 -0.49
N THR A 147 0.09 5.91 -0.74
CA THR A 147 -1.14 5.25 -1.17
C THR A 147 -1.51 4.11 -0.24
N THR A 148 -2.79 3.91 -0.04
CA THR A 148 -3.36 2.81 0.73
C THR A 148 -4.74 2.44 0.20
N PHE A 149 -5.51 1.72 0.99
CA PHE A 149 -6.87 1.33 0.64
C PHE A 149 -7.86 1.77 1.72
N GLY A 150 -9.08 2.09 1.28
CA GLY A 150 -10.19 2.53 2.12
C GLY A 150 -11.19 1.42 2.43
N GLU A 151 -12.27 1.81 3.11
CA GLU A 151 -13.25 0.90 3.72
C GLU A 151 -13.98 -0.02 2.74
N ASP A 152 -14.13 0.37 1.48
CA ASP A 152 -14.76 -0.45 0.44
C ASP A 152 -13.80 -1.47 -0.21
N ASN A 153 -12.51 -1.44 0.14
CA ASN A 153 -11.52 -2.33 -0.49
C ASN A 153 -11.84 -3.80 -0.21
N LEU A 154 -11.99 -4.61 -1.26
CA LEU A 154 -12.30 -6.05 -1.20
C LEU A 154 -13.55 -6.37 -0.37
N LYS A 155 -14.55 -5.50 -0.40
CA LYS A 155 -15.78 -5.65 0.39
C LYS A 155 -16.52 -6.94 0.09
N GLU A 156 -16.49 -7.43 -1.14
CA GLU A 156 -17.09 -8.67 -1.57
C GLU A 156 -16.51 -9.87 -0.82
N ILE A 157 -15.19 -9.92 -0.70
CA ILE A 157 -14.48 -10.98 0.05
C ILE A 157 -14.88 -10.93 1.53
N ARG A 158 -14.87 -9.73 2.14
CA ARG A 158 -15.23 -9.59 3.57
C ARG A 158 -16.67 -10.01 3.83
N GLN A 159 -17.61 -9.68 2.94
CA GLN A 159 -19.02 -10.03 3.09
C GLN A 159 -19.26 -11.54 2.99
N VAL A 160 -18.58 -12.24 2.08
CA VAL A 160 -18.76 -13.69 1.92
C VAL A 160 -17.99 -14.52 2.95
N THR A 161 -16.80 -14.05 3.34
CA THR A 161 -15.90 -14.87 4.18
C THR A 161 -15.88 -14.46 5.65
N ASN A 162 -16.38 -13.26 6.00
CA ASN A 162 -16.17 -12.57 7.28
C ASN A 162 -14.68 -12.47 7.67
N VAL A 163 -13.79 -12.42 6.67
CA VAL A 163 -12.34 -12.30 6.84
C VAL A 163 -11.83 -11.14 5.99
N GLY A 164 -10.98 -10.31 6.56
CA GLY A 164 -10.35 -9.19 5.86
C GLY A 164 -9.67 -8.23 6.82
N LEU A 165 -9.03 -7.22 6.26
CA LEU A 165 -8.48 -6.10 7.02
C LEU A 165 -9.60 -5.10 7.36
N SER A 166 -9.44 -4.40 8.46
CA SER A 166 -10.16 -3.16 8.73
C SER A 166 -9.41 -2.03 8.04
N TYR A 167 -10.11 -1.33 7.15
CA TYR A 167 -9.52 -0.20 6.44
C TYR A 167 -10.09 1.09 7.03
N PRO A 168 -9.23 2.02 7.50
CA PRO A 168 -9.67 3.36 7.87
C PRO A 168 -10.25 4.09 6.66
N ASN A 169 -11.28 4.89 6.88
CA ASN A 169 -11.85 5.73 5.83
C ASN A 169 -11.00 6.99 5.58
N LEU A 170 -11.31 7.71 4.49
CA LEU A 170 -10.56 8.91 4.09
C LEU A 170 -10.50 9.95 5.21
N SER A 171 -11.63 10.20 5.91
CA SER A 171 -11.69 11.20 6.98
C SER A 171 -10.80 10.85 8.18
N GLN A 172 -10.66 9.57 8.52
CA GLN A 172 -9.76 9.12 9.57
C GLN A 172 -8.29 9.42 9.20
N TRP A 173 -7.88 9.11 7.95
CA TRP A 173 -6.54 9.42 7.46
C TRP A 173 -6.28 10.93 7.44
N GLN A 174 -7.24 11.73 6.97
CA GLN A 174 -7.15 13.20 6.99
C GLN A 174 -6.96 13.75 8.41
N ASN A 175 -7.73 13.23 9.38
CA ASN A 175 -7.62 13.63 10.78
C ASN A 175 -6.23 13.28 11.38
N TRP A 176 -5.69 12.11 11.08
CA TRP A 176 -4.35 11.74 11.55
C TRP A 176 -3.26 12.63 10.95
N LEU A 177 -3.34 12.90 9.64
CA LEU A 177 -2.39 13.79 8.97
C LEU A 177 -2.48 15.22 9.48
N ALA A 178 -3.68 15.74 9.74
CA ALA A 178 -3.88 17.13 10.16
C ALA A 178 -3.20 17.51 11.49
N ASN A 179 -2.79 16.53 12.31
CA ASN A 179 -2.10 16.79 13.58
C ASN A 179 -0.68 17.37 13.37
N ASP A 180 0.03 16.88 12.36
CA ASP A 180 1.46 17.16 12.17
C ASP A 180 1.80 17.64 10.75
N PHE A 181 0.85 17.56 9.82
CA PHE A 181 1.07 17.82 8.39
C PHE A 181 0.05 18.81 7.83
N GLU A 182 0.47 19.54 6.84
CA GLU A 182 -0.40 20.25 5.89
C GLU A 182 -0.75 19.25 4.77
N LEU A 183 -2.03 18.89 4.64
CA LEU A 183 -2.50 18.05 3.55
C LEU A 183 -2.52 18.86 2.24
N LEU A 184 -1.67 18.52 1.30
CA LEU A 184 -1.54 19.21 0.02
C LEU A 184 -2.49 18.65 -1.04
N TRP A 185 -2.65 17.33 -1.05
CA TRP A 185 -3.55 16.62 -1.95
C TRP A 185 -3.99 15.30 -1.34
N CYS A 186 -5.25 14.96 -1.55
CA CYS A 186 -5.78 13.64 -1.27
C CYS A 186 -6.87 13.30 -2.29
N ASP A 187 -7.05 12.01 -2.54
CA ASP A 187 -8.07 11.50 -3.44
C ASP A 187 -8.46 10.08 -3.05
N ASP A 188 -9.69 9.68 -3.39
CA ASP A 188 -10.17 8.31 -3.28
C ASP A 188 -11.21 8.02 -4.37
N PHE A 189 -11.31 6.75 -4.77
CA PHE A 189 -12.35 6.29 -5.69
C PHE A 189 -12.44 4.77 -5.67
N ASN A 190 -13.57 4.24 -6.10
CA ASN A 190 -13.76 2.81 -6.26
C ASN A 190 -13.39 2.37 -7.69
N VAL A 191 -12.64 1.27 -7.78
CA VAL A 191 -12.36 0.56 -9.03
C VAL A 191 -12.99 -0.81 -8.95
N ILE A 192 -13.85 -1.13 -9.91
CA ILE A 192 -14.47 -2.45 -10.01
C ILE A 192 -13.75 -3.25 -11.08
N LEU A 193 -13.27 -4.43 -10.71
CA LEU A 193 -12.73 -5.42 -11.64
C LEU A 193 -13.76 -6.53 -11.84
N ASP A 194 -13.87 -6.98 -13.08
CA ASP A 194 -14.76 -8.09 -13.46
C ASP A 194 -13.92 -9.37 -13.66
N PHE A 195 -14.38 -10.47 -13.09
CA PHE A 195 -13.78 -11.79 -13.21
C PHE A 195 -14.78 -12.79 -13.78
N ASP A 196 -14.31 -13.77 -14.51
CA ASP A 196 -15.18 -14.81 -15.09
C ASP A 196 -15.79 -15.70 -14.00
N THR A 197 -15.06 -15.97 -12.92
CA THR A 197 -15.51 -16.81 -11.82
C THR A 197 -15.04 -16.31 -10.45
N PRO A 198 -15.70 -16.69 -9.34
CA PRO A 198 -15.19 -16.44 -7.98
C PRO A 198 -13.82 -17.06 -7.71
N LEU A 199 -13.47 -18.15 -8.41
CA LEU A 199 -12.14 -18.77 -8.31
C LEU A 199 -11.06 -17.88 -8.90
N ASP A 200 -11.36 -17.13 -9.95
CA ASP A 200 -10.40 -16.19 -10.55
C ASP A 200 -10.15 -15.00 -9.63
N VAL A 201 -11.17 -14.58 -8.87
CA VAL A 201 -10.99 -13.61 -7.77
C VAL A 201 -9.98 -14.15 -6.75
N LEU A 202 -10.14 -15.39 -6.27
CA LEU A 202 -9.20 -15.98 -5.30
C LEU A 202 -7.78 -16.12 -5.86
N LYS A 203 -7.64 -16.48 -7.14
CA LYS A 203 -6.34 -16.52 -7.82
C LYS A 203 -5.69 -15.15 -7.87
N HIS A 204 -6.45 -14.12 -8.27
CA HIS A 204 -6.00 -12.74 -8.31
C HIS A 204 -5.46 -12.28 -6.94
N LEU A 205 -6.22 -12.51 -5.85
CA LEU A 205 -5.80 -12.18 -4.49
C LEU A 205 -4.53 -12.93 -4.06
N LYS A 206 -4.37 -14.18 -4.52
CA LYS A 206 -3.16 -14.96 -4.25
C LYS A 206 -1.93 -14.37 -4.96
N TYR A 207 -2.05 -13.97 -6.21
CA TYR A 207 -0.96 -13.40 -6.99
C TYR A 207 -0.57 -11.98 -6.55
N THR A 208 -1.49 -11.27 -5.92
CA THR A 208 -1.22 -9.94 -5.34
C THR A 208 -0.86 -9.96 -3.86
N GLY A 209 -0.61 -11.16 -3.28
CA GLY A 209 -0.14 -11.31 -1.89
C GLY A 209 -1.19 -11.03 -0.82
N VAL A 210 -2.44 -10.72 -1.18
CA VAL A 210 -3.50 -10.31 -0.24
C VAL A 210 -4.02 -11.46 0.62
N THR A 211 -3.70 -12.71 0.30
CA THR A 211 -4.17 -13.91 1.02
C THR A 211 -3.58 -14.06 2.44
N ALA A 212 -2.67 -13.19 2.86
CA ALA A 212 -2.09 -13.19 4.22
C ALA A 212 -3.11 -13.09 5.36
N THR A 213 -4.31 -12.59 5.06
CA THR A 213 -5.43 -12.47 6.03
C THR A 213 -6.20 -13.75 6.25
N ASN A 214 -6.09 -14.75 5.37
CA ASN A 214 -6.92 -15.96 5.44
C ASN A 214 -6.25 -17.06 6.27
N GLN A 215 -6.86 -17.42 7.41
CA GLN A 215 -6.35 -18.45 8.34
C GLN A 215 -6.92 -19.85 8.06
N LYS A 216 -7.92 -20.00 7.20
CA LYS A 216 -8.62 -21.27 7.03
C LYS A 216 -8.14 -22.02 5.79
N ASN A 217 -7.75 -23.28 5.99
CA ASN A 217 -7.59 -24.21 4.86
C ASN A 217 -8.96 -24.39 4.19
N TRP A 218 -9.03 -24.13 2.89
CA TRP A 218 -10.22 -24.34 2.11
C TRP A 218 -10.52 -25.84 2.00
N THR A 219 -11.52 -26.32 2.72
CA THR A 219 -12.11 -27.61 2.43
C THR A 219 -12.96 -27.50 1.16
N ARG A 220 -13.17 -28.61 0.45
CA ARG A 220 -14.03 -28.61 -0.75
C ARG A 220 -15.43 -28.05 -0.46
N LYS A 221 -16.00 -28.36 0.72
CA LYS A 221 -17.31 -27.86 1.15
C LYS A 221 -17.28 -26.32 1.33
N ASN A 222 -16.25 -25.79 1.99
CA ASN A 222 -16.13 -24.35 2.21
C ASN A 222 -15.89 -23.58 0.90
N LEU A 223 -15.16 -24.17 -0.03
CA LEU A 223 -14.89 -23.57 -1.34
C LEU A 223 -16.18 -23.50 -2.17
N ASN A 224 -16.96 -24.57 -2.22
CA ASN A 224 -18.25 -24.57 -2.92
C ASN A 224 -19.20 -23.53 -2.31
N LYS A 225 -19.31 -23.50 -0.99
CA LYS A 225 -20.12 -22.49 -0.31
C LYS A 225 -19.69 -21.06 -0.67
N PHE A 226 -18.38 -20.79 -0.68
CA PHE A 226 -17.86 -19.48 -1.10
C PHE A 226 -18.28 -19.14 -2.53
N ILE A 227 -18.16 -20.09 -3.46
CA ILE A 227 -18.54 -19.89 -4.87
C ILE A 227 -20.03 -19.54 -4.97
N ASP A 228 -20.89 -20.32 -4.31
CA ASP A 228 -22.35 -20.12 -4.35
C ASP A 228 -22.75 -18.76 -3.74
N ASP A 229 -22.22 -18.45 -2.55
CA ASP A 229 -22.49 -17.18 -1.86
C ASP A 229 -21.99 -15.97 -2.69
N TYR A 230 -20.82 -16.09 -3.33
CA TYR A 230 -20.24 -15.03 -4.15
C TYR A 230 -21.06 -14.79 -5.42
N LEU A 231 -21.44 -15.85 -6.12
CA LEU A 231 -22.29 -15.78 -7.30
C LEU A 231 -23.65 -15.16 -6.96
N GLN A 232 -24.27 -15.57 -5.85
CA GLN A 232 -25.56 -15.04 -5.42
C GLN A 232 -25.50 -13.54 -5.14
N ALA A 233 -24.42 -13.06 -4.50
CA ALA A 233 -24.34 -11.67 -4.02
C ALA A 233 -23.72 -10.69 -5.03
N PHE A 234 -22.84 -11.17 -5.93
CA PHE A 234 -21.94 -10.29 -6.70
C PHE A 234 -21.85 -10.61 -8.19
N SER A 235 -22.78 -11.43 -8.73
CA SER A 235 -22.89 -11.63 -10.17
C SER A 235 -23.34 -10.35 -10.88
N LEU A 236 -22.74 -10.11 -12.03
CA LEU A 236 -23.10 -9.04 -12.94
C LEU A 236 -24.06 -9.54 -14.02
N PRO A 237 -24.81 -8.66 -14.70
CA PRO A 237 -25.66 -9.05 -15.82
C PRO A 237 -24.90 -9.74 -16.97
N SER A 238 -23.58 -9.51 -17.06
CA SER A 238 -22.69 -10.16 -18.03
C SER A 238 -22.38 -11.62 -17.71
N GLY A 239 -22.82 -12.15 -16.56
CA GLY A 239 -22.45 -13.47 -16.04
C GLY A 239 -21.11 -13.50 -15.31
N LYS A 240 -20.38 -12.41 -15.29
CA LYS A 240 -19.14 -12.23 -14.52
C LYS A 240 -19.42 -11.90 -13.05
N VAL A 241 -18.39 -11.89 -12.23
CA VAL A 241 -18.45 -11.44 -10.83
C VAL A 241 -17.52 -10.25 -10.62
N ARG A 242 -17.91 -9.35 -9.71
CA ARG A 242 -17.11 -8.14 -9.43
C ARG A 242 -16.20 -8.30 -8.22
N LEU A 243 -15.13 -7.53 -8.20
CA LEU A 243 -14.29 -7.27 -7.04
C LEU A 243 -13.97 -5.78 -6.96
N THR A 244 -14.21 -5.16 -5.80
CA THR A 244 -13.98 -3.72 -5.59
C THR A 244 -12.62 -3.48 -4.96
N TYR A 245 -11.86 -2.56 -5.55
CA TYR A 245 -10.72 -1.89 -4.93
C TYR A 245 -11.11 -0.45 -4.57
N HIS A 246 -10.60 0.04 -3.43
CA HIS A 246 -10.83 1.42 -2.97
C HIS A 246 -9.48 2.10 -2.66
N PRO A 247 -8.74 2.55 -3.68
CA PRO A 247 -7.50 3.30 -3.50
C PRO A 247 -7.72 4.61 -2.74
N LEU A 248 -6.80 4.91 -1.81
CA LEU A 248 -6.65 6.20 -1.15
C LEU A 248 -5.27 6.77 -1.44
N PHE A 249 -5.18 8.09 -1.56
CA PHE A 249 -3.97 8.81 -1.90
C PHE A 249 -3.78 10.01 -0.98
N PHE A 250 -2.53 10.26 -0.58
CA PHE A 250 -2.18 11.41 0.25
C PHE A 250 -0.82 11.97 -0.13
N ILE A 251 -0.75 13.29 -0.28
CA ILE A 251 0.50 14.05 -0.31
C ILE A 251 0.37 15.13 0.76
N ALA A 252 1.29 15.12 1.72
CA ALA A 252 1.26 16.01 2.85
C ALA A 252 2.66 16.58 3.12
N ARG A 253 2.73 17.82 3.61
CA ARG A 253 3.97 18.50 3.96
C ARG A 253 4.12 18.54 5.47
N TYR A 254 5.29 18.15 5.98
CA TYR A 254 5.59 18.35 7.38
C TYR A 254 5.73 19.83 7.70
N SER A 255 4.85 20.33 8.54
CA SER A 255 4.82 21.75 8.94
C SER A 255 5.35 21.89 10.36
N HIS A 256 6.53 22.45 10.51
CA HIS A 256 7.14 22.70 11.83
C HIS A 256 6.40 23.78 12.65
N ALA A 257 5.40 24.46 12.08
CA ALA A 257 4.88 25.73 12.58
C ALA A 257 3.60 25.65 13.44
N ARG A 258 3.09 24.47 13.82
CA ARG A 258 1.84 24.39 14.61
C ARG A 258 2.01 24.23 16.13
N ASN A 259 3.24 24.32 16.65
CA ASN A 259 3.52 24.27 18.10
C ASN A 259 4.10 25.62 18.60
N GLN A 260 3.40 26.74 18.37
CA GLN A 260 3.58 27.97 19.13
C GLN A 260 2.23 28.48 19.61
#